data_04e2f3379116cbea0452d4456a89bfdf
#
_entry.id   04e2f3379116cbea0452d4456a89bfdf
#
_cell.length_a   1.000
_cell.length_b   1.000
_cell.length_c   1.000
_cell.angle_alpha   90.00
_cell.angle_beta   90.00
_cell.angle_gamma   90.00
#
_symmetry.space_group_name_H-M   'P 1'
#
loop_
_entity.id
_entity.type
_entity.pdbx_description
1 polymer ?
#
loop_
_entity_poly.entity_id
_entity_poly.type
_entity_poly.pdbx_seq_one_letter_code
_entity_poly.pdbx_strand_id
1 'polypeptide(L)'
;MKIVDIADEIFRELGEPSDLVIPAISYWIRSNIGVLNNYLNKAFEINETTLEIIDELKHEISADEAVVLKKMYVVHYYDIKIRKNLGVVEKETIISVSDEGTSVTKINKNQVTVALTSLKRAEEAELQKLITAYKLDKSKPRQIAGDDTEKGRYGQTKYNSNFNRIN
;
A
#
# COMPACT_ATOMS: atom_id res chain seq x y z
N MET A 1 -10.10 1.41 -13.03
CA MET A 1 -8.65 1.27 -13.36
C MET A 1 -8.35 -0.21 -13.56
N LYS A 2 -7.69 -0.53 -14.66
CA LYS A 2 -7.40 -1.94 -14.99
C LYS A 2 -6.18 -2.44 -14.25
N ILE A 3 -6.17 -3.74 -13.91
CA ILE A 3 -5.02 -4.38 -13.26
C ILE A 3 -3.73 -4.21 -14.05
N VAL A 4 -3.82 -4.24 -15.39
CA VAL A 4 -2.65 -4.11 -16.27
C VAL A 4 -2.07 -2.70 -16.19
N ASP A 5 -2.90 -1.67 -16.08
CA ASP A 5 -2.43 -0.28 -15.95
C ASP A 5 -1.66 -0.09 -14.62
N ILE A 6 -2.20 -0.63 -13.51
CA ILE A 6 -1.52 -0.62 -12.21
C ILE A 6 -0.20 -1.39 -12.27
N ALA A 7 -0.19 -2.53 -12.95
CA ALA A 7 1.00 -3.35 -13.09
C ALA A 7 2.09 -2.66 -13.94
N ASP A 8 1.70 -1.93 -14.98
CA ASP A 8 2.62 -1.13 -15.81
C ASP A 8 3.23 0.03 -15.01
N GLU A 9 2.40 0.74 -14.23
CA GLU A 9 2.88 1.79 -13.34
C GLU A 9 3.88 1.25 -12.32
N ILE A 10 3.60 0.12 -11.67
CA ILE A 10 4.52 -0.54 -10.73
C ILE A 10 5.84 -0.90 -11.43
N PHE A 11 5.76 -1.46 -12.63
CA PHE A 11 6.94 -1.88 -13.40
C PHE A 11 7.85 -0.70 -13.70
N ARG A 12 7.27 0.45 -14.09
CA ARG A 12 8.02 1.69 -14.35
C ARG A 12 8.57 2.32 -13.08
N GLU A 13 7.80 2.35 -11.99
CA GLU A 13 8.27 2.88 -10.69
C GLU A 13 9.48 2.08 -10.16
N LEU A 14 9.55 0.80 -10.44
CA LEU A 14 10.69 -0.06 -10.07
C LEU A 14 11.90 0.09 -11.00
N GLY A 15 11.83 0.92 -12.04
CA GLY A 15 12.91 1.15 -13.00
C GLY A 15 13.04 0.05 -14.04
N GLU A 16 11.95 -0.58 -14.43
CA GLU A 16 11.86 -1.60 -15.49
C GLU A 16 12.86 -2.75 -15.34
N PRO A 17 12.86 -3.45 -14.20
CA PRO A 17 13.85 -4.47 -13.92
C PRO A 17 13.75 -5.64 -14.90
N SER A 18 14.88 -6.08 -15.45
CA SER A 18 14.95 -7.12 -16.49
C SER A 18 14.47 -8.50 -16.02
N ASP A 19 14.40 -8.74 -14.71
CA ASP A 19 13.93 -10.00 -14.12
C ASP A 19 12.45 -9.97 -13.71
N LEU A 20 11.71 -8.93 -14.08
CA LEU A 20 10.31 -8.75 -13.80
C LEU A 20 9.53 -8.54 -15.10
N VAL A 21 8.29 -9.02 -15.13
CA VAL A 21 7.39 -8.84 -16.27
C VAL A 21 6.00 -8.42 -15.79
N ILE A 22 5.33 -7.55 -16.54
CA ILE A 22 4.01 -7.01 -16.22
C ILE A 22 2.96 -8.12 -15.93
N PRO A 23 2.89 -9.23 -16.69
CA PRO A 23 1.97 -10.31 -16.35
C PRO A 23 2.16 -10.92 -14.97
N ALA A 24 3.42 -11.01 -14.48
CA ALA A 24 3.69 -11.53 -13.14
C ALA A 24 3.17 -10.57 -12.05
N ILE A 25 3.31 -9.26 -12.26
CA ILE A 25 2.75 -8.24 -11.37
C ILE A 25 1.22 -8.34 -11.37
N SER A 26 0.60 -8.40 -12.55
CA SER A 26 -0.86 -8.53 -12.69
C SER A 26 -1.41 -9.77 -11.99
N TYR A 27 -0.70 -10.90 -12.10
CA TYR A 27 -1.06 -12.14 -11.40
C TYR A 27 -0.98 -11.97 -9.87
N TRP A 28 0.10 -11.32 -9.39
CA TRP A 28 0.25 -11.06 -7.97
C TRP A 28 -0.87 -10.16 -7.43
N ILE A 29 -1.23 -9.09 -8.17
CA ILE A 29 -2.35 -8.21 -7.80
C ILE A 29 -3.63 -9.02 -7.64
N ARG A 30 -3.96 -9.87 -8.61
CA ARG A 30 -5.15 -10.73 -8.55
C ARG A 30 -5.17 -11.64 -7.32
N SER A 31 -4.01 -12.18 -6.97
CA SER A 31 -3.88 -13.10 -5.83
C SER A 31 -3.92 -12.39 -4.47
N ASN A 32 -3.65 -11.08 -4.43
CA ASN A 32 -3.52 -10.31 -3.20
C ASN A 32 -4.62 -9.26 -2.98
N ILE A 33 -5.65 -9.23 -3.82
CA ILE A 33 -6.77 -8.30 -3.65
C ILE A 33 -7.47 -8.47 -2.28
N GLY A 34 -7.55 -9.70 -1.77
CA GLY A 34 -8.08 -9.98 -0.45
C GLY A 34 -7.24 -9.39 0.69
N VAL A 35 -5.93 -9.27 0.51
CA VAL A 35 -5.06 -8.60 1.50
C VAL A 35 -5.33 -7.09 1.51
N LEU A 36 -5.49 -6.49 0.31
CA LEU A 36 -5.88 -5.09 0.18
C LEU A 36 -7.23 -4.84 0.89
N ASN A 37 -8.21 -5.72 0.68
CA ASN A 37 -9.52 -5.63 1.32
C ASN A 37 -9.40 -5.58 2.85
N ASN A 38 -8.58 -6.46 3.43
CA ASN A 38 -8.32 -6.46 4.87
C ASN A 38 -7.62 -5.18 5.35
N TYR A 39 -6.69 -4.64 4.57
CA TYR A 39 -6.00 -3.41 4.93
C TYR A 39 -6.90 -2.18 4.91
N LEU A 40 -7.80 -2.10 3.93
CA LEU A 40 -8.64 -0.92 3.72
C LEU A 40 -10.07 -1.06 4.28
N ASN A 41 -10.42 -2.22 4.84
CA ASN A 41 -11.79 -2.57 5.26
C ASN A 41 -12.78 -2.35 4.10
N LYS A 42 -12.44 -2.88 2.93
CA LYS A 42 -13.23 -2.81 1.70
C LYS A 42 -13.50 -4.22 1.18
N ALA A 43 -14.36 -4.32 0.18
CA ALA A 43 -14.64 -5.57 -0.53
C ALA A 43 -14.47 -5.33 -2.03
N PHE A 44 -13.20 -5.22 -2.45
CA PHE A 44 -12.86 -5.16 -3.86
C PHE A 44 -12.95 -6.53 -4.50
N GLU A 45 -13.47 -6.54 -5.71
CA GLU A 45 -13.52 -7.70 -6.59
C GLU A 45 -12.89 -7.34 -7.94
N ILE A 46 -12.52 -8.35 -8.69
CA ILE A 46 -11.98 -8.18 -10.03
C ILE A 46 -13.08 -8.56 -11.03
N ASN A 47 -13.46 -7.61 -11.86
CA ASN A 47 -14.37 -7.87 -12.96
C ASN A 47 -13.70 -8.81 -13.98
N GLU A 48 -14.24 -10.00 -14.19
CA GLU A 48 -13.66 -11.00 -15.08
C GLU A 48 -13.58 -10.56 -16.53
N THR A 49 -14.49 -9.69 -16.98
CA THR A 49 -14.57 -9.24 -18.37
C THR A 49 -13.66 -8.05 -18.65
N THR A 50 -13.64 -7.04 -17.76
CA THR A 50 -12.88 -5.80 -17.98
C THR A 50 -11.51 -5.81 -17.31
N LEU A 51 -11.27 -6.75 -16.39
CA LEU A 51 -10.08 -6.86 -15.53
C LEU A 51 -9.84 -5.59 -14.71
N GLU A 52 -10.91 -4.92 -14.32
CA GLU A 52 -10.90 -3.76 -13.45
C GLU A 52 -11.15 -4.17 -12.00
N ILE A 53 -10.53 -3.45 -11.10
CA ILE A 53 -10.77 -3.60 -9.66
C ILE A 53 -11.95 -2.70 -9.33
N ILE A 54 -13.03 -3.29 -8.83
CA ILE A 54 -14.28 -2.63 -8.48
C ILE A 54 -14.69 -2.97 -7.05
N ASP A 55 -15.41 -2.07 -6.39
CA ASP A 55 -16.03 -2.32 -5.10
C ASP A 55 -17.43 -2.96 -5.24
N GLU A 56 -18.08 -3.27 -4.11
CA GLU A 56 -19.45 -3.82 -4.08
C GLU A 56 -20.48 -2.93 -4.80
N LEU A 57 -20.23 -1.62 -4.86
CA LEU A 57 -21.08 -0.66 -5.53
C LEU A 57 -20.69 -0.45 -7.01
N LYS A 58 -19.76 -1.26 -7.51
CA LYS A 58 -19.20 -1.19 -8.87
C LYS A 58 -18.43 0.10 -9.17
N HIS A 59 -17.94 0.78 -8.13
CA HIS A 59 -17.00 1.88 -8.32
C HIS A 59 -15.60 1.31 -8.54
N GLU A 60 -14.86 1.94 -9.43
CA GLU A 60 -13.47 1.62 -9.65
C GLU A 60 -12.62 1.96 -8.41
N ILE A 61 -11.49 1.26 -8.27
CA ILE A 61 -10.48 1.58 -7.26
C ILE A 61 -10.04 3.03 -7.39
N SER A 62 -10.02 3.75 -6.27
CA SER A 62 -9.56 5.14 -6.23
C SER A 62 -8.03 5.24 -6.32
N ALA A 63 -7.52 6.44 -6.62
CA ALA A 63 -6.08 6.68 -6.68
C ALA A 63 -5.39 6.35 -5.35
N ASP A 64 -5.97 6.73 -4.21
CA ASP A 64 -5.40 6.48 -2.89
C ASP A 64 -5.32 4.98 -2.59
N GLU A 65 -6.33 4.21 -2.97
CA GLU A 65 -6.38 2.76 -2.81
C GLU A 65 -5.37 2.06 -3.74
N ALA A 66 -5.22 2.57 -4.96
CA ALA A 66 -4.23 2.08 -5.91
C ALA A 66 -2.79 2.32 -5.41
N VAL A 67 -2.52 3.46 -4.76
CA VAL A 67 -1.22 3.75 -4.13
C VAL A 67 -0.89 2.73 -3.04
N VAL A 68 -1.86 2.36 -2.20
CA VAL A 68 -1.65 1.31 -1.19
C VAL A 68 -1.31 -0.02 -1.85
N LEU A 69 -2.05 -0.40 -2.90
CA LEU A 69 -1.80 -1.65 -3.65
C LEU A 69 -0.41 -1.67 -4.30
N LYS A 70 0.00 -0.54 -4.92
CA LYS A 70 1.34 -0.39 -5.51
C LYS A 70 2.42 -0.56 -4.44
N LYS A 71 2.29 0.11 -3.31
CA LYS A 71 3.24 0.02 -2.20
C LYS A 71 3.33 -1.40 -1.62
N MET A 72 2.22 -2.12 -1.53
CA MET A 72 2.22 -3.55 -1.15
C MET A 72 3.09 -4.39 -2.09
N TYR A 73 3.01 -4.12 -3.42
CA TYR A 73 3.85 -4.83 -4.38
C TYR A 73 5.33 -4.48 -4.22
N VAL A 74 5.68 -3.23 -3.98
CA VAL A 74 7.08 -2.81 -3.76
C VAL A 74 7.70 -3.55 -2.58
N VAL A 75 6.98 -3.67 -1.47
CA VAL A 75 7.41 -4.47 -0.30
C VAL A 75 7.64 -5.94 -0.69
N HIS A 76 6.72 -6.53 -1.44
CA HIS A 76 6.84 -7.89 -1.95
C HIS A 76 8.05 -8.07 -2.88
N TYR A 77 8.31 -7.10 -3.76
CA TYR A 77 9.46 -7.11 -4.66
C TYR A 77 10.79 -7.18 -3.89
N TYR A 78 10.95 -6.36 -2.85
CA TYR A 78 12.13 -6.42 -2.00
C TYR A 78 12.24 -7.75 -1.25
N ASP A 79 11.14 -8.33 -0.81
CA ASP A 79 11.13 -9.66 -0.19
C ASP A 79 11.67 -10.75 -1.15
N ILE A 80 11.22 -10.73 -2.41
CA ILE A 80 11.74 -11.63 -3.45
C ILE A 80 13.24 -11.41 -3.66
N LYS A 81 13.70 -10.16 -3.73
CA LYS A 81 15.12 -9.85 -3.91
C LYS A 81 15.98 -10.34 -2.74
N ILE A 82 15.52 -10.18 -1.51
CA ILE A 82 16.20 -10.71 -0.31
C ILE A 82 16.28 -12.22 -0.39
N ARG A 83 15.18 -12.92 -0.66
CA ARG A 83 15.15 -14.39 -0.78
C ARG A 83 16.07 -14.90 -1.88
N LYS A 84 16.08 -14.25 -3.05
CA LYS A 84 17.02 -14.60 -4.14
C LYS A 84 18.46 -14.43 -3.71
N ASN A 85 18.81 -13.33 -3.03
CA ASN A 85 20.18 -13.11 -2.55
C ASN A 85 20.59 -14.14 -1.50
N LEU A 86 19.73 -14.50 -0.56
CA LEU A 86 20.00 -15.53 0.43
C LEU A 86 20.27 -16.89 -0.21
N GLY A 87 19.45 -17.30 -1.18
CA GLY A 87 19.65 -18.56 -1.90
C GLY A 87 20.96 -18.63 -2.72
N VAL A 88 21.52 -17.46 -3.10
CA VAL A 88 22.83 -17.39 -3.77
C VAL A 88 23.98 -17.42 -2.75
N VAL A 89 23.79 -16.82 -1.57
CA VAL A 89 24.81 -16.82 -0.50
C VAL A 89 25.11 -18.23 -0.02
N GLU A 90 24.13 -19.11 0.06
CA GLU A 90 24.32 -20.52 0.43
C GLU A 90 25.24 -21.30 -0.54
N LYS A 91 25.31 -20.86 -1.81
CA LYS A 91 26.10 -21.55 -2.85
C LYS A 91 27.52 -21.01 -3.04
N GLU A 92 27.81 -19.80 -2.54
CA GLU A 92 29.09 -19.13 -2.76
C GLU A 92 29.77 -18.75 -1.44
N THR A 93 30.67 -19.62 -0.98
CA THR A 93 31.36 -19.45 0.31
C THR A 93 32.66 -18.63 0.23
N ILE A 94 33.15 -18.27 -0.96
CA ILE A 94 34.44 -17.58 -1.14
C ILE A 94 34.24 -16.08 -1.11
N ILE A 95 34.75 -15.40 -0.05
CA ILE A 95 34.57 -13.96 0.18
C ILE A 95 35.77 -13.15 -0.35
N SER A 96 36.98 -13.69 -0.34
CA SER A 96 38.16 -13.05 -0.92
C SER A 96 39.24 -14.06 -1.25
N VAL A 97 39.94 -13.87 -2.35
CA VAL A 97 41.16 -14.56 -2.71
C VAL A 97 42.26 -13.51 -2.81
N SER A 98 43.29 -13.65 -2.01
CA SER A 98 44.50 -12.83 -2.09
C SER A 98 45.65 -13.73 -2.58
N ASP A 99 46.23 -13.38 -3.72
CA ASP A 99 47.41 -14.04 -4.27
C ASP A 99 48.39 -12.98 -4.71
N GLU A 100 49.65 -13.08 -4.26
CA GLU A 100 50.84 -12.28 -4.64
C GLU A 100 50.62 -10.79 -4.91
N GLY A 101 49.85 -10.11 -3.99
CA GLY A 101 49.67 -8.64 -4.08
C GLY A 101 48.45 -8.18 -4.90
N THR A 102 47.68 -9.11 -5.49
CA THR A 102 46.44 -8.80 -6.14
C THR A 102 45.28 -9.27 -5.27
N SER A 103 44.52 -8.32 -4.67
CA SER A 103 43.32 -8.66 -3.91
C SER A 103 42.07 -8.48 -4.77
N VAL A 104 41.34 -9.54 -5.03
CA VAL A 104 40.00 -9.46 -5.64
C VAL A 104 38.97 -9.48 -4.50
N THR A 105 38.39 -8.31 -4.25
CA THR A 105 37.31 -8.19 -3.28
C THR A 105 35.98 -8.48 -3.98
N LYS A 106 35.42 -9.63 -3.70
CA LYS A 106 34.03 -9.94 -4.15
C LYS A 106 33.04 -9.10 -3.34
N ILE A 107 32.03 -8.54 -4.00
CA ILE A 107 30.98 -7.78 -3.33
C ILE A 107 30.41 -8.61 -2.19
N ASN A 108 30.44 -8.06 -0.98
CA ASN A 108 29.90 -8.75 0.19
C ASN A 108 28.39 -8.83 0.08
N LYS A 109 27.87 -9.99 -0.33
CA LYS A 109 26.42 -10.23 -0.51
C LYS A 109 25.62 -10.02 0.77
N ASN A 110 26.25 -10.19 1.93
CA ASN A 110 25.62 -9.89 3.21
C ASN A 110 25.30 -8.39 3.35
N GLN A 111 26.18 -7.51 2.88
CA GLN A 111 25.91 -6.06 2.89
C GLN A 111 24.74 -5.72 1.97
N VAL A 112 24.65 -6.36 0.80
CA VAL A 112 23.52 -6.17 -0.12
C VAL A 112 22.22 -6.64 0.53
N THR A 113 22.23 -7.79 1.20
CA THR A 113 21.06 -8.31 1.92
C THR A 113 20.62 -7.38 3.05
N VAL A 114 21.59 -6.84 3.82
CA VAL A 114 21.32 -5.87 4.89
C VAL A 114 20.70 -4.58 4.31
N ALA A 115 21.26 -4.07 3.20
CA ALA A 115 20.72 -2.88 2.54
C ALA A 115 19.30 -3.12 2.01
N LEU A 116 19.04 -4.24 1.35
CA LEU A 116 17.70 -4.60 0.86
C LEU A 116 16.69 -4.77 2.02
N THR A 117 17.12 -5.35 3.14
CA THR A 117 16.28 -5.50 4.33
C THR A 117 15.94 -4.15 4.95
N SER A 118 16.89 -3.22 4.96
CA SER A 118 16.67 -1.84 5.43
C SER A 118 15.67 -1.11 4.53
N LEU A 119 15.82 -1.21 3.21
CA LEU A 119 14.87 -0.66 2.25
C LEU A 119 13.48 -1.26 2.43
N LYS A 120 13.38 -2.60 2.52
CA LYS A 120 12.09 -3.27 2.76
C LYS A 120 11.38 -2.73 4.01
N ARG A 121 12.10 -2.56 5.12
CA ARG A 121 11.54 -2.03 6.37
C ARG A 121 11.06 -0.58 6.21
N ALA A 122 11.79 0.24 5.46
CA ALA A 122 11.37 1.61 5.17
C ALA A 122 10.07 1.62 4.36
N GLU A 123 9.97 0.79 3.33
CA GLU A 123 8.77 0.63 2.50
C GLU A 123 7.57 0.08 3.29
N GLU A 124 7.80 -0.88 4.19
CA GLU A 124 6.76 -1.40 5.10
C GLU A 124 6.24 -0.30 6.04
N ALA A 125 7.14 0.52 6.59
CA ALA A 125 6.75 1.63 7.46
C ALA A 125 5.94 2.68 6.70
N GLU A 126 6.30 2.95 5.44
CA GLU A 126 5.54 3.86 4.58
C GLU A 126 4.17 3.29 4.21
N LEU A 127 4.09 2.00 3.88
CA LEU A 127 2.83 1.29 3.64
C LEU A 127 1.89 1.42 4.85
N GLN A 128 2.39 1.23 6.08
CA GLN A 128 1.59 1.36 7.29
C GLN A 128 1.09 2.80 7.50
N LYS A 129 1.91 3.81 7.17
CA LYS A 129 1.48 5.21 7.20
C LYS A 129 0.36 5.49 6.20
N LEU A 130 0.46 4.97 4.97
CA LEU A 130 -0.57 5.12 3.95
C LEU A 130 -1.89 4.47 4.37
N ILE A 131 -1.84 3.24 4.89
CA ILE A 131 -3.03 2.54 5.40
C ILE A 131 -3.67 3.33 6.55
N THR A 132 -2.87 3.83 7.48
CA THR A 132 -3.36 4.60 8.62
C THR A 132 -3.97 5.92 8.16
N ALA A 133 -3.32 6.64 7.26
CA ALA A 133 -3.83 7.88 6.69
C ALA A 133 -5.16 7.66 5.97
N TYR A 134 -5.25 6.62 5.15
CA TYR A 134 -6.49 6.24 4.47
C TYR A 134 -7.64 5.96 5.46
N LYS A 135 -7.37 5.14 6.49
CA LYS A 135 -8.37 4.83 7.52
C LYS A 135 -8.83 6.06 8.29
N LEU A 136 -7.90 6.94 8.66
CA LEU A 136 -8.22 8.19 9.34
C LEU A 136 -9.06 9.11 8.46
N ASP A 137 -8.74 9.21 7.18
CA ASP A 137 -9.53 10.03 6.25
C ASP A 137 -10.96 9.50 6.10
N LYS A 138 -11.12 8.20 5.98
CA LYS A 138 -12.44 7.56 5.86
C LYS A 138 -13.22 7.52 7.17
N SER A 139 -12.54 7.57 8.31
CA SER A 139 -13.17 7.59 9.64
C SER A 139 -13.56 8.98 10.12
N LYS A 140 -13.18 10.04 9.42
CA LYS A 140 -13.63 11.41 9.75
C LYS A 140 -15.15 11.40 9.80
N PRO A 141 -15.76 11.77 10.94
CA PRO A 141 -17.19 11.90 10.99
C PRO A 141 -17.58 12.91 9.89
N ARG A 142 -18.46 12.52 9.00
CA ARG A 142 -19.08 13.49 8.09
C ARG A 142 -19.73 14.52 8.98
N GLN A 143 -19.17 15.70 9.03
CA GLN A 143 -19.79 16.80 9.74
C GLN A 143 -21.17 16.96 9.10
N ILE A 144 -22.21 16.55 9.84
CA ILE A 144 -23.58 16.81 9.42
C ILE A 144 -23.69 18.32 9.51
N ALA A 145 -23.64 18.94 8.33
CA ALA A 145 -23.62 20.37 8.26
C ALA A 145 -24.80 20.93 9.04
N GLY A 146 -24.49 21.63 10.10
CA GLY A 146 -25.26 22.74 10.53
C GLY A 146 -26.56 22.50 11.28
N ASP A 147 -27.18 21.36 11.20
CA ASP A 147 -28.48 21.18 11.81
C ASP A 147 -28.39 21.11 13.34
N ASP A 148 -27.27 20.62 13.85
CA ASP A 148 -27.00 20.60 15.29
C ASP A 148 -26.43 21.91 15.82
N THR A 149 -26.01 22.80 14.92
CA THR A 149 -25.50 24.13 15.25
C THR A 149 -26.48 25.23 14.87
N GLU A 150 -27.60 24.89 14.25
CA GLU A 150 -28.65 25.89 14.00
C GLU A 150 -29.15 26.43 15.31
N LYS A 151 -29.01 27.74 15.48
CA LYS A 151 -29.61 28.49 16.59
C LYS A 151 -31.10 28.16 16.74
N GLY A 152 -31.74 27.68 15.68
CA GLY A 152 -33.12 27.23 15.67
C GLY A 152 -33.38 25.99 16.53
N ARG A 153 -32.44 25.06 16.70
CA ARG A 153 -32.66 23.83 17.48
C ARG A 153 -32.43 24.01 18.97
N TYR A 154 -31.40 24.78 19.33
CA TYR A 154 -31.01 25.01 20.73
C TYR A 154 -31.25 26.44 21.21
N GLY A 155 -31.40 27.35 20.31
CA GLY A 155 -31.60 28.77 20.60
C GLY A 155 -33.00 29.26 20.25
N GLN A 156 -33.92 28.38 19.90
CA GLN A 156 -35.29 28.82 19.71
C GLN A 156 -35.86 29.18 21.05
N THR A 157 -36.22 30.41 21.12
CA THR A 157 -37.05 31.05 22.18
C THR A 157 -38.30 30.28 22.55
N LYS A 158 -38.68 29.26 21.80
CA LYS A 158 -39.75 28.32 22.18
C LYS A 158 -39.50 27.61 23.50
N TYR A 159 -38.27 27.27 23.82
CA TYR A 159 -37.94 26.70 25.13
C TYR A 159 -37.95 27.77 26.22
N ASN A 160 -37.45 28.96 25.93
CA ASN A 160 -37.45 30.06 26.88
C ASN A 160 -38.87 30.68 27.09
N SER A 161 -39.73 30.62 26.08
CA SER A 161 -41.08 31.12 26.23
C SER A 161 -42.01 30.21 27.06
N ASN A 162 -41.69 28.92 27.17
CA ASN A 162 -42.45 28.01 28.00
C ASN A 162 -42.03 28.07 29.47
N PHE A 163 -40.79 28.47 29.78
CA PHE A 163 -40.34 28.62 31.16
C PHE A 163 -40.87 29.93 31.80
N ASN A 164 -41.10 30.97 31.01
CA ASN A 164 -41.63 32.25 31.49
C ASN A 164 -43.15 32.27 31.68
N ARG A 165 -43.86 31.18 31.42
CA ARG A 165 -45.31 31.10 31.58
C ARG A 165 -45.77 30.34 32.84
N ILE A 166 -44.82 29.99 33.70
CA ILE A 166 -45.14 29.25 34.94
C ILE A 166 -44.94 30.15 36.18
N ASN A 167 -44.99 31.44 36.00
CA ASN A 167 -45.08 32.42 37.12
C ASN A 167 -46.39 33.16 37.05
#